data_4f0eb5e997be9c10f041d0045217afdf
#
_entry.id   4f0eb5e997be9c10f041d0045217afdf
#
_cell.length_a   1.000
_cell.length_b   1.000
_cell.length_c   1.000
_cell.angle_alpha   90.00
_cell.angle_beta   90.00
_cell.angle_gamma   90.00
#
_symmetry.space_group_name_H-M   'P 1'
#
loop_
_entity.id
_entity.type
_entity.pdbx_description
1 polymer ?
#
loop_
_entity_poly.entity_id
_entity_poly.type
_entity_poly.pdbx_seq_one_letter_code
_entity_poly.pdbx_strand_id
1 'polypeptide(L)'
;MSNDRRKEVVRHLTEEELDRLLSEADDPKVVRRLVFIKNLYKGDTLKQAADRVGKSEGTATRWARRWNDGGLGQLTPNFGDGRPPKLGEDEQEQLLEILRDGQPWKPQEIQHILNEEFGVEYHPDYLSSFLRDLGLSYSIPRTKRPSRPDDAEDILDERLDQALAEDQGEEPHNKEEDDEDGGWTVDEDICTDGGTVVGFFDASHPQPWDNSHRMWYVDDPHIDRPLVRIDEPAVGFYALNGQSMVSFPEDQTKEWICDCLEEIREQNPGKRILLVLDNLFSHTCEHTRKRAHQLGIDLVFLPVGSPDLNPIEQVWKQLKWELSPLIVESAEEFRTLLSDVFEQLTNRVSFAKNWVAEFLDLQKLS
;
A
#
# COMPACT_ATOMS: atom_id res chain seq x y z
N MET A 1 28.52 36.22 54.29
CA MET A 1 29.13 34.89 54.49
C MET A 1 28.20 33.89 53.81
N SER A 2 28.56 33.45 52.63
CA SER A 2 27.77 32.43 51.89
C SER A 2 27.98 31.09 52.56
N ASN A 3 26.89 30.53 53.06
CA ASN A 3 26.87 29.23 53.75
C ASN A 3 27.01 28.16 52.64
N ASP A 4 28.25 27.83 52.29
CA ASP A 4 28.58 26.80 51.31
C ASP A 4 28.30 25.42 51.96
N ARG A 5 27.05 25.03 52.01
CA ARG A 5 26.62 23.72 52.49
C ARG A 5 26.92 22.71 51.37
N ARG A 6 28.15 22.14 51.39
CA ARG A 6 28.43 20.92 50.63
C ARG A 6 27.47 19.85 51.12
N LYS A 7 26.54 19.44 50.24
CA LYS A 7 25.64 18.34 50.56
C LYS A 7 26.48 17.06 50.52
N GLU A 8 26.54 16.35 51.63
CA GLU A 8 27.22 15.07 51.70
C GLU A 8 26.57 14.09 50.72
N VAL A 9 27.37 13.59 49.77
CA VAL A 9 26.93 12.64 48.72
C VAL A 9 27.40 11.26 49.15
N VAL A 10 26.46 10.34 49.34
CA VAL A 10 26.75 8.95 49.70
C VAL A 10 27.51 8.28 48.55
N ARG A 11 28.64 7.65 48.85
CA ARG A 11 29.43 6.93 47.83
C ARG A 11 28.92 5.49 47.74
N HIS A 12 27.87 5.26 46.96
CA HIS A 12 27.37 3.92 46.69
C HIS A 12 28.26 3.10 45.78
N LEU A 13 29.06 3.77 44.94
CA LEU A 13 30.02 3.15 43.97
C LEU A 13 31.41 3.78 44.12
N THR A 14 32.40 3.07 43.73
CA THR A 14 33.76 3.62 43.54
C THR A 14 33.84 4.51 42.29
N GLU A 15 34.88 5.33 42.19
CA GLU A 15 35.04 6.18 41.00
C GLU A 15 35.29 5.32 39.72
N GLU A 16 35.97 4.17 39.86
CA GLU A 16 36.22 3.22 38.78
C GLU A 16 34.91 2.56 38.29
N GLU A 17 34.03 2.17 39.19
CA GLU A 17 32.70 1.65 38.88
C GLU A 17 31.81 2.69 38.19
N LEU A 18 31.88 3.96 38.63
CA LEU A 18 31.22 5.07 37.98
C LEU A 18 31.73 5.31 36.55
N ASP A 19 33.04 5.19 36.33
CA ASP A 19 33.65 5.33 35.01
C ASP A 19 33.26 4.19 34.06
N ARG A 20 33.18 2.97 34.58
CA ARG A 20 32.70 1.83 33.82
C ARG A 20 31.24 2.03 33.40
N LEU A 21 30.38 2.38 34.34
CA LEU A 21 28.95 2.64 34.03
C LEU A 21 28.77 3.79 33.04
N LEU A 22 29.62 4.81 33.08
CA LEU A 22 29.62 5.90 32.11
C LEU A 22 29.99 5.43 30.70
N SER A 23 30.93 4.47 30.60
CA SER A 23 31.32 3.91 29.29
C SER A 23 30.29 2.92 28.71
N GLU A 24 29.52 2.29 29.55
CA GLU A 24 28.49 1.30 29.18
C GLU A 24 27.10 1.92 28.97
N ALA A 25 26.87 3.18 29.37
CA ALA A 25 25.57 3.81 29.32
C ALA A 25 25.26 4.40 27.94
N ASP A 26 24.20 3.91 27.28
CA ASP A 26 23.74 4.39 25.97
C ASP A 26 22.70 5.53 26.08
N ASP A 27 21.95 5.62 27.18
CA ASP A 27 20.94 6.68 27.37
C ASP A 27 21.61 8.01 27.78
N PRO A 28 21.53 9.06 26.94
CA PRO A 28 22.10 10.37 27.24
C PRO A 28 21.59 10.98 28.54
N LYS A 29 20.41 10.59 29.01
CA LYS A 29 19.84 11.07 30.28
C LYS A 29 20.50 10.39 31.47
N VAL A 30 20.82 9.11 31.35
CA VAL A 30 21.57 8.35 32.36
C VAL A 30 23.00 8.86 32.43
N VAL A 31 23.68 8.97 31.28
CA VAL A 31 25.05 9.52 31.18
C VAL A 31 25.13 10.88 31.89
N ARG A 32 24.24 11.79 31.60
CA ARG A 32 24.20 13.14 32.21
C ARG A 32 24.06 13.10 33.73
N ARG A 33 23.27 12.18 34.26
CA ARG A 33 23.08 12.02 35.72
C ARG A 33 24.33 11.39 36.36
N LEU A 34 24.95 10.42 35.72
CA LEU A 34 26.20 9.82 36.20
C LEU A 34 27.35 10.84 36.20
N VAL A 35 27.48 11.65 35.14
CA VAL A 35 28.47 12.75 35.08
C VAL A 35 28.22 13.75 36.23
N PHE A 36 26.97 14.08 36.52
CA PHE A 36 26.65 14.95 37.66
C PHE A 36 27.14 14.34 38.96
N ILE A 37 26.90 13.08 39.27
CA ILE A 37 27.37 12.39 40.48
C ILE A 37 28.89 12.32 40.52
N LYS A 38 29.54 12.03 39.38
CA LYS A 38 31.00 12.01 39.31
C LYS A 38 31.65 13.36 39.65
N ASN A 39 31.02 14.47 39.22
CA ASN A 39 31.48 15.81 39.59
C ASN A 39 31.31 16.08 41.09
N LEU A 40 30.26 15.60 41.72
CA LEU A 40 30.09 15.69 43.16
C LEU A 40 31.14 14.86 43.93
N TYR A 41 31.50 13.67 43.44
CA TYR A 41 32.56 12.85 44.02
C TYR A 41 33.94 13.54 43.96
N LYS A 42 34.20 14.34 42.90
CA LYS A 42 35.38 15.16 42.75
C LYS A 42 35.40 16.41 43.62
N GLY A 43 34.32 16.64 44.41
CA GLY A 43 34.25 17.73 45.37
C GLY A 43 33.56 19.01 44.87
N ASP A 44 32.91 18.97 43.69
CA ASP A 44 32.10 20.09 43.24
C ASP A 44 30.93 20.35 44.20
N THR A 45 30.52 21.58 44.34
CA THR A 45 29.23 21.92 44.98
C THR A 45 28.07 21.51 44.08
N LEU A 46 26.86 21.37 44.65
CA LEU A 46 25.65 21.07 43.86
C LEU A 46 25.46 22.04 42.71
N LYS A 47 25.72 23.32 42.93
CA LYS A 47 25.60 24.33 41.87
C LYS A 47 26.63 24.12 40.76
N GLN A 48 27.89 23.92 41.09
CA GLN A 48 28.97 23.67 40.16
C GLN A 48 28.72 22.41 39.30
N ALA A 49 28.33 21.31 39.97
CA ALA A 49 27.98 20.06 39.26
C ALA A 49 26.75 20.23 38.37
N ALA A 50 25.73 21.01 38.78
CA ALA A 50 24.56 21.33 37.98
C ALA A 50 24.91 22.16 36.75
N ASP A 51 25.72 23.18 36.90
CA ASP A 51 26.17 24.04 35.80
C ASP A 51 26.94 23.25 34.74
N ARG A 52 27.83 22.32 35.17
CA ARG A 52 28.59 21.43 34.25
C ARG A 52 27.70 20.52 33.37
N VAL A 53 26.53 20.13 33.87
CA VAL A 53 25.58 19.28 33.15
C VAL A 53 24.40 20.04 32.56
N GLY A 54 24.42 21.38 32.63
CA GLY A 54 23.40 22.26 32.07
C GLY A 54 22.03 22.09 32.74
N LYS A 55 22.01 21.99 34.08
CA LYS A 55 20.78 21.83 34.88
C LYS A 55 20.66 22.85 35.99
N SER A 56 19.43 23.14 36.42
CA SER A 56 19.17 24.02 37.56
C SER A 56 19.56 23.36 38.90
N GLU A 57 19.90 24.17 39.88
CA GLU A 57 20.23 23.72 41.25
C GLU A 57 19.10 22.90 41.89
N GLY A 58 17.81 23.23 41.61
CA GLY A 58 16.67 22.42 42.06
C GLY A 58 16.66 21.00 41.47
N THR A 59 17.06 20.84 40.19
CA THR A 59 17.22 19.51 39.55
C THR A 59 18.40 18.76 40.17
N ALA A 60 19.52 19.44 40.40
CA ALA A 60 20.70 18.87 41.05
C ALA A 60 20.41 18.36 42.44
N THR A 61 19.68 19.15 43.25
CA THR A 61 19.26 18.76 44.60
C THR A 61 18.40 17.49 44.61
N ARG A 62 17.49 17.38 43.63
CA ARG A 62 16.62 16.20 43.49
C ARG A 62 17.43 14.96 43.02
N TRP A 63 18.39 15.13 42.14
CA TRP A 63 19.24 14.03 41.70
C TRP A 63 20.19 13.53 42.81
N ALA A 64 20.81 14.46 43.58
CA ALA A 64 21.66 14.11 44.70
C ALA A 64 20.86 13.40 45.81
N ARG A 65 19.61 13.83 46.04
CA ARG A 65 18.72 13.13 47.00
C ARG A 65 18.42 11.71 46.55
N ARG A 66 18.00 11.52 45.27
CA ARG A 66 17.69 10.19 44.75
C ARG A 66 18.91 9.27 44.75
N TRP A 67 20.08 9.82 44.42
CA TRP A 67 21.32 9.07 44.54
C TRP A 67 21.58 8.64 45.99
N ASN A 68 21.46 9.53 46.94
CA ASN A 68 21.68 9.20 48.37
C ASN A 68 20.68 8.17 48.88
N ASP A 69 19.42 8.21 48.40
CA ASP A 69 18.33 7.33 48.83
C ASP A 69 18.48 5.88 48.29
N GLY A 70 19.10 5.67 47.15
CA GLY A 70 19.18 4.31 46.53
C GLY A 70 20.12 4.15 45.36
N GLY A 71 21.17 4.99 45.27
CA GLY A 71 22.22 4.84 44.28
C GLY A 71 21.72 4.92 42.85
N LEU A 72 22.28 4.07 41.97
CA LEU A 72 21.98 4.02 40.53
C LEU A 72 20.48 3.72 40.27
N GLY A 73 19.88 2.79 40.99
CA GLY A 73 18.50 2.37 40.77
C GLY A 73 17.47 3.51 40.98
N GLN A 74 17.75 4.43 41.90
CA GLN A 74 16.90 5.62 42.12
C GLN A 74 17.31 6.81 41.24
N LEU A 75 18.57 6.84 40.79
CA LEU A 75 19.06 7.89 39.92
C LEU A 75 18.61 7.70 38.48
N THR A 76 18.47 6.46 38.00
CA THR A 76 17.97 6.16 36.66
C THR A 76 16.62 6.80 36.45
N PRO A 77 16.32 7.39 35.29
CA PRO A 77 15.00 7.89 34.98
C PRO A 77 14.02 6.72 35.00
N ASN A 78 13.29 6.55 36.09
CA ASN A 78 12.11 5.72 36.04
C ASN A 78 11.02 6.56 35.39
N PHE A 79 11.02 6.61 34.06
CA PHE A 79 9.85 6.94 33.32
C PHE A 79 9.02 5.67 33.42
N GLY A 80 8.08 5.61 34.35
CA GLY A 80 7.04 4.61 34.30
C GLY A 80 6.45 4.65 32.89
N ASP A 81 5.84 3.58 32.43
CA ASP A 81 5.29 3.38 31.08
C ASP A 81 4.24 4.42 30.64
N GLY A 82 4.33 5.62 31.19
CA GLY A 82 3.43 6.73 30.98
C GLY A 82 2.18 6.63 31.85
N ARG A 83 1.13 7.33 31.45
CA ARG A 83 -0.20 7.18 32.03
C ARG A 83 -0.72 5.79 31.67
N PRO A 84 -1.25 5.00 32.61
CA PRO A 84 -1.87 3.72 32.30
C PRO A 84 -2.86 3.89 31.14
N PRO A 85 -2.91 2.95 30.19
CA PRO A 85 -3.91 2.98 29.13
C PRO A 85 -5.31 3.05 29.76
N LYS A 86 -6.24 3.72 29.09
CA LYS A 86 -7.62 3.85 29.56
C LYS A 86 -8.38 2.53 29.47
N LEU A 87 -7.96 1.64 28.54
CA LEU A 87 -8.44 0.29 28.36
C LEU A 87 -7.32 -0.69 28.70
N GLY A 88 -7.59 -1.67 29.55
CA GLY A 88 -6.71 -2.79 29.81
C GLY A 88 -6.60 -3.73 28.59
N GLU A 89 -5.67 -4.69 28.64
CA GLU A 89 -5.46 -5.65 27.53
C GLU A 89 -6.73 -6.46 27.25
N ASP A 90 -7.41 -6.95 28.27
CA ASP A 90 -8.66 -7.71 28.14
C ASP A 90 -9.78 -6.87 27.51
N GLU A 91 -9.90 -5.59 27.89
CA GLU A 91 -10.89 -4.66 27.33
C GLU A 91 -10.58 -4.28 25.88
N GLN A 92 -9.29 -4.21 25.52
CA GLN A 92 -8.86 -4.00 24.12
C GLN A 92 -9.21 -5.21 23.24
N GLU A 93 -9.06 -6.42 23.76
CA GLU A 93 -9.43 -7.65 23.06
C GLU A 93 -10.94 -7.72 22.84
N GLN A 94 -11.75 -7.41 23.87
CA GLN A 94 -13.21 -7.31 23.76
C GLN A 94 -13.63 -6.24 22.74
N LEU A 95 -12.99 -5.08 22.73
CA LEU A 95 -13.25 -4.05 21.74
C LEU A 95 -12.98 -4.56 20.32
N LEU A 96 -11.88 -5.26 20.12
CA LEU A 96 -11.54 -5.84 18.82
C LEU A 96 -12.57 -6.89 18.36
N GLU A 97 -13.11 -7.69 19.26
CA GLU A 97 -14.18 -8.65 18.93
C GLU A 97 -15.45 -7.93 18.46
N ILE A 98 -15.89 -6.89 19.21
CA ILE A 98 -17.06 -6.09 18.82
C ILE A 98 -16.83 -5.42 17.45
N LEU A 99 -15.64 -4.88 17.23
CA LEU A 99 -15.33 -4.20 15.97
C LEU A 99 -15.22 -5.15 14.78
N ARG A 100 -14.83 -6.41 14.96
CA ARG A 100 -14.80 -7.42 13.89
C ARG A 100 -16.20 -7.80 13.41
N ASP A 101 -17.15 -7.90 14.32
CA ASP A 101 -18.50 -8.40 14.00
C ASP A 101 -19.35 -7.42 13.18
N GLY A 102 -19.07 -6.12 13.23
CA GLY A 102 -19.88 -5.09 12.58
C GLY A 102 -19.16 -4.14 11.63
N GLN A 103 -17.91 -4.42 11.25
CA GLN A 103 -17.12 -3.54 10.37
C GLN A 103 -17.74 -3.36 8.96
N PRO A 104 -17.53 -2.21 8.26
CA PRO A 104 -16.64 -1.09 8.66
C PRO A 104 -17.29 -0.08 9.60
N TRP A 105 -16.48 0.60 10.41
CA TRP A 105 -16.93 1.56 11.40
C TRP A 105 -16.48 2.99 11.10
N LYS A 106 -17.34 3.98 11.39
CA LYS A 106 -16.92 5.39 11.44
C LYS A 106 -16.28 5.70 12.80
N PRO A 107 -15.35 6.68 12.87
CA PRO A 107 -14.72 7.07 14.13
C PRO A 107 -15.72 7.43 15.25
N GLN A 108 -16.85 8.06 14.91
CA GLN A 108 -17.89 8.43 15.85
C GLN A 108 -18.62 7.21 16.42
N GLU A 109 -18.83 6.18 15.64
CA GLU A 109 -19.47 4.93 16.06
C GLU A 109 -18.57 4.17 17.03
N ILE A 110 -17.25 4.11 16.75
CA ILE A 110 -16.27 3.51 17.65
C ILE A 110 -16.20 4.32 18.96
N GLN A 111 -16.23 5.66 18.90
CA GLN A 111 -16.26 6.49 20.10
C GLN A 111 -17.52 6.24 20.95
N HIS A 112 -18.65 5.99 20.31
CA HIS A 112 -19.91 5.63 20.99
C HIS A 112 -19.77 4.28 21.71
N ILE A 113 -19.25 3.25 21.04
CA ILE A 113 -18.99 1.93 21.63
C ILE A 113 -18.04 2.04 22.83
N LEU A 114 -16.95 2.80 22.70
CA LEU A 114 -15.99 3.02 23.76
C LEU A 114 -16.63 3.66 25.01
N ASN A 115 -17.57 4.57 24.79
CA ASN A 115 -18.28 5.23 25.88
C ASN A 115 -19.34 4.32 26.53
N GLU A 116 -20.14 3.64 25.75
CA GLU A 116 -21.27 2.82 26.24
C GLU A 116 -20.79 1.52 26.88
N GLU A 117 -19.84 0.81 26.26
CA GLU A 117 -19.41 -0.51 26.73
C GLU A 117 -18.27 -0.43 27.77
N PHE A 118 -17.39 0.56 27.65
CA PHE A 118 -16.18 0.64 28.49
C PHE A 118 -16.13 1.91 29.37
N GLY A 119 -17.09 2.84 29.22
CA GLY A 119 -17.09 4.10 29.93
C GLY A 119 -15.89 5.00 29.64
N VAL A 120 -15.26 4.85 28.48
CA VAL A 120 -14.03 5.53 28.11
C VAL A 120 -14.27 6.49 26.94
N GLU A 121 -13.83 7.72 27.10
CA GLU A 121 -13.85 8.74 26.07
C GLU A 121 -12.42 9.09 25.63
N TYR A 122 -12.13 8.99 24.33
CA TYR A 122 -10.86 9.41 23.75
C TYR A 122 -11.03 10.74 23.02
N HIS A 123 -9.99 11.59 23.08
CA HIS A 123 -9.95 12.75 22.20
C HIS A 123 -9.86 12.29 20.75
N PRO A 124 -10.57 12.92 19.79
CA PRO A 124 -10.59 12.49 18.38
C PRO A 124 -9.21 12.30 17.75
N ASP A 125 -8.27 13.22 18.04
CA ASP A 125 -6.90 13.13 17.52
C ASP A 125 -6.14 11.91 18.06
N TYR A 126 -6.40 11.51 19.29
CA TYR A 126 -5.77 10.35 19.91
C TYR A 126 -6.44 9.03 19.50
N LEU A 127 -7.76 9.05 19.28
CA LEU A 127 -8.53 7.86 18.87
C LEU A 127 -7.92 7.20 17.64
N SER A 128 -7.55 7.98 16.63
CA SER A 128 -6.94 7.47 15.40
C SER A 128 -5.59 6.78 15.63
N SER A 129 -4.78 7.27 16.57
CA SER A 129 -3.52 6.63 16.94
C SER A 129 -3.77 5.34 17.71
N PHE A 130 -4.65 5.38 18.69
CA PHE A 130 -5.05 4.21 19.48
C PHE A 130 -5.58 3.06 18.62
N LEU A 131 -6.45 3.35 17.64
CA LEU A 131 -6.99 2.33 16.76
C LEU A 131 -5.92 1.71 15.85
N ARG A 132 -4.93 2.51 15.39
CA ARG A 132 -3.78 1.97 14.63
C ARG A 132 -2.88 1.08 15.48
N ASP A 133 -2.66 1.47 16.75
CA ASP A 133 -1.88 0.69 17.70
C ASP A 133 -2.56 -0.67 18.00
N LEU A 134 -3.90 -0.72 17.91
CA LEU A 134 -4.70 -1.95 17.97
C LEU A 134 -4.70 -2.76 16.65
N GLY A 135 -4.04 -2.28 15.60
CA GLY A 135 -3.95 -2.97 14.30
C GLY A 135 -5.08 -2.66 13.33
N LEU A 136 -5.96 -1.67 13.60
CA LEU A 136 -6.97 -1.26 12.64
C LEU A 136 -6.38 -0.36 11.55
N SER A 137 -6.85 -0.54 10.32
CA SER A 137 -6.52 0.33 9.19
C SER A 137 -7.65 1.31 8.91
N TYR A 138 -7.30 2.57 8.61
CA TYR A 138 -8.26 3.58 8.19
C TYR A 138 -8.14 3.79 6.68
N SER A 139 -9.05 3.21 5.93
CA SER A 139 -9.06 3.25 4.46
C SER A 139 -10.51 3.35 3.94
N ILE A 140 -10.65 3.68 2.66
CA ILE A 140 -11.94 3.60 1.98
C ILE A 140 -12.29 2.12 1.81
N PRO A 141 -13.44 1.64 2.35
CA PRO A 141 -13.84 0.25 2.21
C PRO A 141 -14.01 -0.12 0.73
N ARG A 142 -13.43 -1.22 0.31
CA ARG A 142 -13.68 -1.77 -1.02
C ARG A 142 -15.02 -2.49 -1.01
N THR A 143 -15.85 -2.22 -2.00
CA THR A 143 -17.13 -2.93 -2.15
C THR A 143 -16.84 -4.34 -2.70
N LYS A 144 -17.04 -5.38 -1.89
CA LYS A 144 -16.99 -6.76 -2.39
C LYS A 144 -18.27 -7.01 -3.19
N ARG A 145 -18.15 -7.41 -4.46
CA ARG A 145 -19.32 -7.76 -5.28
C ARG A 145 -19.90 -9.08 -4.76
N PRO A 146 -21.24 -9.20 -4.65
CA PRO A 146 -21.85 -10.44 -4.18
C PRO A 146 -21.52 -11.67 -5.03
N SER A 147 -21.15 -11.47 -6.30
CA SER A 147 -20.77 -12.52 -7.24
C SER A 147 -19.32 -12.95 -7.16
N ARG A 148 -18.49 -12.30 -6.32
CA ARG A 148 -17.09 -12.68 -6.17
C ARG A 148 -17.00 -13.97 -5.34
N PRO A 149 -16.36 -15.05 -5.85
CA PRO A 149 -16.09 -16.26 -5.10
C PRO A 149 -15.16 -15.97 -3.90
N ASP A 150 -15.28 -16.76 -2.84
CA ASP A 150 -14.40 -16.62 -1.68
C ASP A 150 -12.98 -17.12 -1.97
N ASP A 151 -12.84 -18.05 -2.89
CA ASP A 151 -11.62 -18.69 -3.41
C ASP A 151 -11.15 -18.05 -4.75
N ALA A 152 -11.46 -16.78 -4.99
CA ALA A 152 -11.17 -16.11 -6.26
C ALA A 152 -9.66 -16.10 -6.57
N GLU A 153 -8.80 -15.94 -5.57
CA GLU A 153 -7.36 -15.98 -5.71
C GLU A 153 -6.88 -17.37 -6.16
N ASP A 154 -7.38 -18.43 -5.54
CA ASP A 154 -7.05 -19.81 -5.89
C ASP A 154 -7.49 -20.15 -7.33
N ILE A 155 -8.70 -19.70 -7.72
CA ILE A 155 -9.21 -19.87 -9.09
C ILE A 155 -8.32 -19.17 -10.13
N LEU A 156 -7.84 -17.98 -9.81
CA LEU A 156 -6.94 -17.26 -10.72
C LEU A 156 -5.59 -17.95 -10.83
N ASP A 157 -5.03 -18.40 -9.71
CA ASP A 157 -3.76 -19.13 -9.65
C ASP A 157 -3.81 -20.41 -10.49
N GLU A 158 -4.86 -21.21 -10.33
CA GLU A 158 -5.08 -22.42 -11.15
C GLU A 158 -5.16 -22.13 -12.65
N ARG A 159 -5.85 -21.06 -13.06
CA ARG A 159 -5.95 -20.65 -14.46
C ARG A 159 -4.62 -20.17 -15.05
N LEU A 160 -3.84 -19.45 -14.25
CA LEU A 160 -2.50 -19.02 -14.64
C LEU A 160 -1.54 -20.20 -14.76
N ASP A 161 -1.58 -21.12 -13.81
CA ASP A 161 -0.76 -22.34 -13.85
C ASP A 161 -1.12 -23.22 -15.06
N GLN A 162 -2.40 -23.38 -15.38
CA GLN A 162 -2.83 -24.07 -16.59
C GLN A 162 -2.30 -23.40 -17.86
N ALA A 163 -2.49 -22.08 -17.99
CA ALA A 163 -2.02 -21.34 -19.14
C ALA A 163 -0.48 -21.38 -19.28
N LEU A 164 0.27 -21.37 -18.18
CA LEU A 164 1.73 -21.47 -18.19
C LEU A 164 2.24 -22.88 -18.47
N ALA A 165 1.49 -23.93 -18.07
CA ALA A 165 1.86 -25.33 -18.30
C ALA A 165 1.72 -25.75 -19.78
N GLU A 166 0.80 -25.18 -20.53
CA GLU A 166 0.61 -25.43 -21.97
C GLU A 166 1.87 -25.11 -22.81
N ASP A 167 2.81 -24.33 -22.29
CA ASP A 167 4.11 -24.04 -22.90
C ASP A 167 5.08 -25.26 -22.88
N GLN A 168 4.83 -26.29 -22.04
CA GLN A 168 5.74 -27.44 -21.89
C GLN A 168 5.37 -28.65 -22.78
N GLY A 169 4.42 -28.50 -23.68
CA GLY A 169 4.10 -29.53 -24.70
C GLY A 169 3.21 -30.66 -24.19
N GLU A 170 2.53 -30.51 -23.07
CA GLU A 170 1.45 -31.40 -22.65
C GLU A 170 0.11 -30.91 -23.22
N GLU A 171 -0.53 -31.76 -24.04
CA GLU A 171 -1.87 -31.43 -24.58
C GLU A 171 -2.87 -31.17 -23.42
N PRO A 172 -3.69 -30.12 -23.51
CA PRO A 172 -4.63 -29.77 -22.45
C PRO A 172 -5.67 -30.89 -22.26
N HIS A 173 -5.68 -31.46 -21.06
CA HIS A 173 -6.72 -32.39 -20.63
C HIS A 173 -7.92 -31.59 -20.08
N ASN A 174 -8.69 -30.96 -20.97
CA ASN A 174 -10.08 -30.62 -20.70
C ASN A 174 -10.85 -30.52 -22.02
N LYS A 175 -11.14 -31.70 -22.57
CA LYS A 175 -12.25 -31.84 -23.52
C LYS A 175 -13.53 -31.82 -22.68
N GLU A 176 -14.17 -30.67 -22.54
CA GLU A 176 -15.63 -30.67 -22.48
C GLU A 176 -16.10 -31.14 -23.85
N GLU A 177 -16.78 -32.28 -23.82
CA GLU A 177 -17.35 -32.93 -24.98
C GLU A 177 -18.27 -31.97 -25.71
N ASP A 178 -18.17 -32.00 -27.03
CA ASP A 178 -18.97 -31.36 -28.07
C ASP A 178 -18.34 -30.14 -28.72
N ASP A 179 -17.36 -30.37 -29.61
CA ASP A 179 -17.31 -29.60 -30.86
C ASP A 179 -16.54 -30.40 -31.92
N GLU A 180 -17.28 -31.00 -32.85
CA GLU A 180 -16.80 -31.41 -34.17
C GLU A 180 -16.49 -30.16 -34.99
N ASP A 181 -15.39 -29.45 -34.74
CA ASP A 181 -14.82 -28.54 -35.73
C ASP A 181 -13.32 -28.34 -35.51
N GLY A 182 -12.60 -28.33 -36.64
CA GLY A 182 -11.15 -28.39 -36.67
C GLY A 182 -10.47 -27.38 -35.75
N GLY A 183 -9.54 -27.89 -34.93
CA GLY A 183 -8.81 -27.08 -33.94
C GLY A 183 -8.25 -25.79 -34.55
N TRP A 184 -8.38 -24.70 -33.87
CA TRP A 184 -7.79 -23.42 -34.23
C TRP A 184 -6.28 -23.55 -34.31
N THR A 185 -5.66 -22.89 -35.28
CA THR A 185 -4.20 -22.86 -35.42
C THR A 185 -3.71 -21.43 -35.30
N VAL A 186 -2.52 -21.26 -34.75
CA VAL A 186 -1.82 -19.98 -34.74
C VAL A 186 -1.50 -19.60 -36.17
N ASP A 187 -1.64 -18.33 -36.52
CA ASP A 187 -1.34 -17.82 -37.85
C ASP A 187 0.14 -18.08 -38.20
N GLU A 188 0.44 -18.51 -39.42
CA GLU A 188 1.79 -18.96 -39.85
C GLU A 188 2.88 -17.88 -39.65
N ASP A 189 2.48 -16.60 -39.66
CA ASP A 189 3.39 -15.47 -39.50
C ASP A 189 3.67 -15.13 -37.99
N ILE A 190 3.00 -15.79 -37.06
CA ILE A 190 3.15 -15.53 -35.62
C ILE A 190 4.22 -16.45 -35.03
N CYS A 191 5.32 -15.83 -34.60
CA CYS A 191 6.38 -16.48 -33.84
C CYS A 191 6.18 -16.21 -32.33
N THR A 192 6.35 -17.24 -31.50
CA THR A 192 6.18 -17.14 -30.04
C THR A 192 7.41 -17.63 -29.26
N ASP A 193 8.55 -17.80 -29.92
CA ASP A 193 9.78 -18.36 -29.32
C ASP A 193 10.55 -17.39 -28.43
N GLY A 194 10.15 -16.10 -28.39
CA GLY A 194 10.85 -15.01 -27.70
C GLY A 194 10.52 -14.85 -26.22
N GLY A 195 9.96 -15.88 -25.58
CA GLY A 195 9.49 -15.83 -24.20
C GLY A 195 8.05 -15.31 -24.06
N THR A 196 7.55 -15.25 -22.83
CA THR A 196 6.15 -14.92 -22.54
C THR A 196 5.99 -13.50 -22.00
N VAL A 197 5.10 -12.72 -22.61
CA VAL A 197 4.61 -11.43 -22.06
C VAL A 197 3.36 -11.70 -21.23
N VAL A 198 3.37 -11.25 -19.99
CA VAL A 198 2.17 -11.23 -19.14
C VAL A 198 1.61 -9.83 -19.09
N GLY A 199 0.32 -9.68 -19.35
CA GLY A 199 -0.33 -8.38 -19.35
C GLY A 199 -1.79 -8.43 -18.93
N PHE A 200 -2.32 -7.27 -18.59
CA PHE A 200 -3.65 -7.06 -18.06
C PHE A 200 -4.44 -6.16 -18.99
N PHE A 201 -5.66 -6.58 -19.29
CA PHE A 201 -6.54 -5.89 -20.21
C PHE A 201 -7.81 -5.46 -19.52
N ASP A 202 -8.24 -4.22 -19.74
CA ASP A 202 -9.47 -3.68 -19.18
C ASP A 202 -9.92 -2.42 -19.91
N ALA A 203 -11.23 -2.16 -19.88
CA ALA A 203 -11.84 -0.95 -20.40
C ALA A 203 -12.12 0.04 -19.28
N SER A 204 -11.90 1.32 -19.55
CA SER A 204 -12.21 2.39 -18.63
C SER A 204 -12.84 3.58 -19.35
N HIS A 205 -13.53 4.42 -18.58
CA HIS A 205 -14.16 5.64 -19.10
C HIS A 205 -13.68 6.84 -18.27
N PRO A 206 -12.39 7.23 -18.40
CA PRO A 206 -11.86 8.34 -17.64
C PRO A 206 -12.46 9.66 -18.12
N GLN A 207 -12.73 10.54 -17.15
CA GLN A 207 -13.25 11.88 -17.40
C GLN A 207 -12.23 12.91 -16.89
N PRO A 208 -12.05 14.07 -17.54
CA PRO A 208 -11.06 15.06 -17.13
C PRO A 208 -11.21 15.58 -15.69
N TRP A 209 -12.36 15.36 -15.05
CA TRP A 209 -12.72 15.87 -13.71
C TRP A 209 -13.41 14.84 -12.82
N ASP A 210 -13.08 13.58 -13.00
CA ASP A 210 -13.62 12.47 -12.19
C ASP A 210 -13.26 12.57 -10.70
N ASN A 211 -12.11 13.14 -10.37
CA ASN A 211 -11.63 13.31 -9.01
C ASN A 211 -11.28 14.76 -8.73
N SER A 212 -11.66 15.27 -7.57
CA SER A 212 -11.25 16.60 -7.12
C SER A 212 -10.04 16.51 -6.21
N HIS A 213 -8.99 17.25 -6.55
CA HIS A 213 -7.80 17.40 -5.72
C HIS A 213 -7.93 18.55 -4.73
N ARG A 214 -7.29 18.42 -3.58
CA ARG A 214 -7.04 19.56 -2.71
C ARG A 214 -5.85 20.34 -3.26
N MET A 215 -6.08 21.60 -3.66
CA MET A 215 -5.06 22.48 -4.21
C MET A 215 -4.96 23.76 -3.39
N TRP A 216 -3.83 24.46 -3.53
CA TRP A 216 -3.62 25.73 -2.87
C TRP A 216 -4.13 26.88 -3.77
N TYR A 217 -4.92 27.78 -3.20
CA TYR A 217 -5.46 28.96 -3.86
C TYR A 217 -5.12 30.21 -3.05
N VAL A 218 -5.03 31.35 -3.73
CA VAL A 218 -4.80 32.65 -3.07
C VAL A 218 -6.13 33.23 -2.56
N ASP A 219 -7.19 33.06 -3.35
CA ASP A 219 -8.54 33.56 -3.07
C ASP A 219 -9.55 32.38 -3.01
N ASP A 220 -10.77 32.55 -3.54
CA ASP A 220 -11.77 31.50 -3.59
C ASP A 220 -11.37 30.36 -4.55
N PRO A 221 -11.41 29.09 -4.09
CA PRO A 221 -11.01 27.95 -4.90
C PRO A 221 -12.07 27.65 -5.98
N HIS A 222 -11.81 28.05 -7.20
CA HIS A 222 -12.62 27.68 -8.36
C HIS A 222 -11.74 27.35 -9.57
N ILE A 223 -12.21 26.48 -10.41
CA ILE A 223 -11.64 26.14 -11.71
C ILE A 223 -12.74 26.29 -12.74
N ASP A 224 -12.50 27.09 -13.76
CA ASP A 224 -13.39 27.21 -14.90
C ASP A 224 -13.34 25.91 -15.73
N ARG A 225 -14.46 25.20 -15.77
CA ARG A 225 -14.58 24.00 -16.59
C ARG A 225 -15.06 24.38 -17.99
N PRO A 226 -14.44 23.85 -19.05
CA PRO A 226 -14.97 24.02 -20.38
C PRO A 226 -16.36 23.37 -20.50
N LEU A 227 -17.23 23.97 -21.28
CA LEU A 227 -18.59 23.45 -21.53
C LEU A 227 -18.61 22.21 -22.44
N VAL A 228 -17.45 21.76 -22.89
CA VAL A 228 -17.31 20.59 -23.77
C VAL A 228 -17.44 19.32 -22.94
N ARG A 229 -18.40 18.48 -23.29
CA ARG A 229 -18.50 17.11 -22.77
C ARG A 229 -17.49 16.26 -23.50
N ILE A 230 -16.51 15.74 -22.78
CA ILE A 230 -15.55 14.77 -23.27
C ILE A 230 -16.03 13.40 -22.79
N ASP A 231 -16.30 12.52 -23.74
CA ASP A 231 -16.80 11.17 -23.49
C ASP A 231 -15.94 10.21 -24.32
N GLU A 232 -14.81 9.81 -23.75
CA GLU A 232 -13.77 9.05 -24.42
C GLU A 232 -13.59 7.70 -23.71
N PRO A 233 -14.25 6.64 -24.18
CA PRO A 233 -13.93 5.30 -23.73
C PRO A 233 -12.48 4.95 -24.10
N ALA A 234 -11.78 4.31 -23.19
CA ALA A 234 -10.42 3.87 -23.39
C ALA A 234 -10.29 2.40 -23.00
N VAL A 235 -9.49 1.67 -23.75
CA VAL A 235 -9.10 0.31 -23.39
C VAL A 235 -7.59 0.23 -23.30
N GLY A 236 -7.10 -0.40 -22.25
CA GLY A 236 -5.69 -0.51 -21.99
C GLY A 236 -5.20 -1.94 -21.93
N PHE A 237 -3.97 -2.11 -22.32
CA PHE A 237 -3.15 -3.28 -22.07
C PHE A 237 -1.92 -2.87 -21.26
N TYR A 238 -1.85 -3.35 -20.01
CA TYR A 238 -0.71 -3.13 -19.13
C TYR A 238 0.17 -4.36 -19.11
N ALA A 239 1.35 -4.29 -19.74
CA ALA A 239 2.31 -5.38 -19.82
C ALA A 239 3.31 -5.31 -18.67
N LEU A 240 3.64 -6.45 -18.05
CA LEU A 240 4.69 -6.54 -17.02
C LEU A 240 6.09 -6.50 -17.62
N ASN A 241 6.28 -7.14 -18.76
CA ASN A 241 7.58 -7.38 -19.39
C ASN A 241 7.52 -7.24 -20.93
N GLY A 242 6.56 -6.46 -21.41
CA GLY A 242 6.33 -6.16 -22.82
C GLY A 242 6.00 -4.69 -23.03
N GLN A 243 5.45 -4.39 -24.21
CA GLN A 243 4.97 -3.07 -24.57
C GLN A 243 3.50 -2.92 -24.19
N SER A 244 3.20 -1.94 -23.34
CA SER A 244 1.83 -1.56 -22.98
C SER A 244 1.22 -0.66 -24.06
N MET A 245 -0.12 -0.65 -24.15
CA MET A 245 -0.84 0.23 -25.08
C MET A 245 -2.17 0.72 -24.50
N VAL A 246 -2.67 1.81 -25.05
CA VAL A 246 -4.04 2.30 -24.82
C VAL A 246 -4.68 2.66 -26.16
N SER A 247 -5.92 2.27 -26.36
CA SER A 247 -6.70 2.52 -27.57
C SER A 247 -8.05 3.14 -27.24
N PHE A 248 -8.65 3.86 -28.20
CA PHE A 248 -9.88 4.63 -28.00
C PHE A 248 -10.95 4.13 -28.98
N PRO A 249 -11.81 3.20 -28.54
CA PRO A 249 -12.86 2.66 -29.39
C PRO A 249 -14.00 3.65 -29.61
N GLU A 250 -14.64 3.57 -30.76
CA GLU A 250 -15.92 4.22 -30.98
C GLU A 250 -17.05 3.44 -30.28
N ASP A 251 -16.91 2.11 -30.22
CA ASP A 251 -17.78 1.20 -29.49
C ASP A 251 -16.96 0.00 -28.95
N GLN A 252 -17.52 -0.78 -28.02
CA GLN A 252 -16.86 -1.95 -27.42
C GLN A 252 -17.42 -3.26 -28.02
N THR A 253 -17.43 -3.35 -29.34
CA THR A 253 -17.85 -4.57 -30.05
C THR A 253 -16.78 -5.65 -30.00
N LYS A 254 -17.15 -6.89 -30.34
CA LYS A 254 -16.19 -8.01 -30.45
C LYS A 254 -15.18 -7.78 -31.58
N GLU A 255 -15.58 -7.11 -32.66
CA GLU A 255 -14.71 -6.76 -33.77
C GLU A 255 -13.61 -5.83 -33.30
N TRP A 256 -13.97 -4.79 -32.55
CA TRP A 256 -13.00 -3.87 -32.01
C TRP A 256 -12.05 -4.53 -30.96
N ILE A 257 -12.56 -5.48 -30.14
CA ILE A 257 -11.68 -6.27 -29.27
C ILE A 257 -10.64 -7.04 -30.08
N CYS A 258 -11.02 -7.60 -31.24
CA CYS A 258 -10.05 -8.27 -32.12
C CYS A 258 -9.00 -7.31 -32.66
N ASP A 259 -9.39 -6.08 -33.05
CA ASP A 259 -8.45 -5.03 -33.48
C ASP A 259 -7.44 -4.69 -32.36
N CYS A 260 -7.90 -4.60 -31.11
CA CYS A 260 -7.00 -4.42 -29.96
C CYS A 260 -6.05 -5.60 -29.76
N LEU A 261 -6.51 -6.84 -29.94
CA LEU A 261 -5.65 -8.01 -29.83
C LEU A 261 -4.56 -7.99 -30.94
N GLU A 262 -4.92 -7.55 -32.14
CA GLU A 262 -3.97 -7.37 -33.25
C GLU A 262 -2.92 -6.30 -32.91
N GLU A 263 -3.35 -5.15 -32.38
CA GLU A 263 -2.45 -4.07 -31.95
C GLU A 263 -1.51 -4.54 -30.83
N ILE A 264 -2.02 -5.28 -29.83
CA ILE A 264 -1.20 -5.89 -28.78
C ILE A 264 -0.14 -6.82 -29.37
N ARG A 265 -0.52 -7.64 -30.36
CA ARG A 265 0.39 -8.55 -31.05
C ARG A 265 1.46 -7.79 -31.83
N GLU A 266 1.09 -6.75 -32.59
CA GLU A 266 2.02 -5.93 -33.36
C GLU A 266 3.07 -5.25 -32.44
N GLN A 267 2.67 -4.79 -31.28
CA GLN A 267 3.57 -4.14 -30.33
C GLN A 267 4.44 -5.12 -29.53
N ASN A 268 4.09 -6.40 -29.49
CA ASN A 268 4.83 -7.45 -28.79
C ASN A 268 5.19 -8.61 -29.72
N PRO A 269 5.96 -8.35 -30.80
CA PRO A 269 6.27 -9.37 -31.81
C PRO A 269 7.18 -10.46 -31.24
N GLY A 270 7.05 -11.67 -31.76
CA GLY A 270 7.93 -12.79 -31.45
C GLY A 270 7.78 -13.38 -30.02
N LYS A 271 6.75 -13.00 -29.28
CA LYS A 271 6.54 -13.47 -27.91
C LYS A 271 5.17 -14.13 -27.77
N ARG A 272 5.05 -15.14 -26.95
CA ARG A 272 3.76 -15.59 -26.43
C ARG A 272 3.15 -14.50 -25.54
N ILE A 273 1.85 -14.31 -25.57
CA ILE A 273 1.17 -13.30 -24.76
C ILE A 273 0.14 -13.97 -23.86
N LEU A 274 0.31 -13.83 -22.56
CA LEU A 274 -0.67 -14.22 -21.55
C LEU A 274 -1.49 -13.01 -21.16
N LEU A 275 -2.76 -12.95 -21.55
CA LEU A 275 -3.64 -11.81 -21.39
C LEU A 275 -4.68 -12.07 -20.30
N VAL A 276 -4.54 -11.37 -19.16
CA VAL A 276 -5.49 -11.44 -18.04
C VAL A 276 -6.58 -10.39 -18.25
N LEU A 277 -7.85 -10.81 -18.27
CA LEU A 277 -9.00 -9.96 -18.58
C LEU A 277 -10.27 -10.39 -17.86
N ASP A 278 -11.30 -9.57 -17.86
CA ASP A 278 -12.59 -9.87 -17.28
C ASP A 278 -13.49 -10.75 -18.18
N ASN A 279 -14.66 -11.16 -17.64
CA ASN A 279 -15.59 -12.06 -18.32
C ASN A 279 -16.67 -11.31 -19.11
N LEU A 280 -16.39 -10.17 -19.72
CA LEU A 280 -17.35 -9.54 -20.62
C LEU A 280 -17.69 -10.45 -21.81
N PHE A 281 -18.93 -10.39 -22.28
CA PHE A 281 -19.39 -11.22 -23.41
C PHE A 281 -18.53 -11.03 -24.66
N SER A 282 -18.13 -9.80 -24.97
CA SER A 282 -17.22 -9.49 -26.07
C SER A 282 -15.84 -10.15 -25.94
N HIS A 283 -15.40 -10.44 -24.69
CA HIS A 283 -14.12 -11.12 -24.41
C HIS A 283 -14.26 -12.65 -24.47
N THR A 284 -15.39 -13.18 -24.02
CA THR A 284 -15.61 -14.63 -23.89
C THR A 284 -16.19 -15.30 -25.12
N CYS A 285 -16.69 -14.52 -26.10
CA CYS A 285 -17.31 -15.08 -27.30
C CYS A 285 -16.28 -15.85 -28.16
N GLU A 286 -16.76 -16.85 -28.90
CA GLU A 286 -15.94 -17.71 -29.75
C GLU A 286 -15.08 -16.91 -30.76
N HIS A 287 -15.64 -15.85 -31.33
CA HIS A 287 -14.96 -14.99 -32.28
C HIS A 287 -13.67 -14.38 -31.71
N THR A 288 -13.74 -13.82 -30.49
CA THR A 288 -12.59 -13.24 -29.79
C THR A 288 -11.59 -14.31 -29.38
N ARG A 289 -12.05 -15.44 -28.84
CA ARG A 289 -11.19 -16.56 -28.44
C ARG A 289 -10.43 -17.12 -29.63
N LYS A 290 -11.11 -17.32 -30.76
CA LYS A 290 -10.48 -17.77 -32.02
C LYS A 290 -9.41 -16.80 -32.48
N ARG A 291 -9.72 -15.49 -32.51
CA ARG A 291 -8.75 -14.48 -32.96
C ARG A 291 -7.54 -14.39 -32.01
N ALA A 292 -7.76 -14.41 -30.69
CA ALA A 292 -6.67 -14.47 -29.72
C ALA A 292 -5.74 -15.66 -29.97
N HIS A 293 -6.31 -16.86 -30.14
CA HIS A 293 -5.54 -18.07 -30.42
C HIS A 293 -4.73 -17.94 -31.69
N GLN A 294 -5.32 -17.44 -32.81
CA GLN A 294 -4.62 -17.21 -34.07
C GLN A 294 -3.43 -16.27 -33.94
N LEU A 295 -3.54 -15.29 -33.00
CA LEU A 295 -2.50 -14.31 -32.69
C LEU A 295 -1.46 -14.83 -31.66
N GLY A 296 -1.56 -16.07 -31.19
CA GLY A 296 -0.68 -16.59 -30.14
C GLY A 296 -0.85 -15.84 -28.82
N ILE A 297 -2.11 -15.48 -28.50
CA ILE A 297 -2.51 -14.81 -27.26
C ILE A 297 -3.39 -15.77 -26.45
N ASP A 298 -2.94 -16.13 -25.26
CA ASP A 298 -3.70 -16.96 -24.32
C ASP A 298 -4.52 -16.08 -23.39
N LEU A 299 -5.84 -16.31 -23.36
CA LEU A 299 -6.77 -15.54 -22.57
C LEU A 299 -6.95 -16.20 -21.19
N VAL A 300 -6.57 -15.49 -20.13
CA VAL A 300 -6.81 -15.88 -18.73
C VAL A 300 -7.93 -15.04 -18.14
N PHE A 301 -9.09 -15.63 -17.97
CA PHE A 301 -10.25 -14.92 -17.46
C PHE A 301 -10.20 -14.79 -15.94
N LEU A 302 -10.41 -13.59 -15.43
CA LEU A 302 -10.56 -13.34 -13.99
C LEU A 302 -11.76 -14.10 -13.42
N PRO A 303 -11.76 -14.47 -12.15
CA PRO A 303 -12.96 -14.93 -11.47
C PRO A 303 -14.07 -13.88 -11.53
N VAL A 304 -15.34 -14.33 -11.60
CA VAL A 304 -16.48 -13.41 -11.73
C VAL A 304 -16.51 -12.42 -10.56
N GLY A 305 -16.64 -11.14 -10.89
CA GLY A 305 -16.77 -10.09 -9.86
C GLY A 305 -15.48 -9.73 -9.13
N SER A 306 -14.30 -10.08 -9.66
CA SER A 306 -12.98 -9.89 -9.04
C SER A 306 -12.10 -8.87 -9.77
N PRO A 307 -12.55 -7.62 -9.99
CA PRO A 307 -11.72 -6.58 -10.62
C PRO A 307 -10.51 -6.18 -9.75
N ASP A 308 -10.56 -6.44 -8.46
CA ASP A 308 -9.47 -6.24 -7.52
C ASP A 308 -8.24 -7.12 -7.82
N LEU A 309 -8.43 -8.22 -8.54
CA LEU A 309 -7.36 -9.10 -9.03
C LEU A 309 -6.77 -8.63 -10.37
N ASN A 310 -7.25 -7.52 -10.95
CA ASN A 310 -6.71 -6.94 -12.17
C ASN A 310 -5.83 -5.71 -11.86
N PRO A 311 -4.50 -5.79 -11.95
CA PRO A 311 -3.60 -4.67 -11.67
C PRO A 311 -3.84 -3.41 -12.50
N ILE A 312 -4.35 -3.52 -13.72
CA ILE A 312 -4.65 -2.37 -14.59
C ILE A 312 -5.70 -1.43 -13.97
N GLU A 313 -6.56 -1.91 -13.08
CA GLU A 313 -7.51 -1.09 -12.34
C GLU A 313 -6.80 -0.03 -11.46
N GLN A 314 -5.60 -0.36 -10.95
CA GLN A 314 -4.78 0.59 -10.20
C GLN A 314 -4.14 1.62 -11.13
N VAL A 315 -3.78 1.22 -12.36
CA VAL A 315 -3.30 2.13 -13.40
C VAL A 315 -4.40 3.12 -13.76
N TRP A 316 -5.63 2.65 -14.02
CA TRP A 316 -6.80 3.50 -14.32
C TRP A 316 -7.11 4.46 -13.18
N LYS A 317 -7.04 4.00 -11.94
CA LYS A 317 -7.27 4.84 -10.77
C LYS A 317 -6.25 5.97 -10.67
N GLN A 318 -4.97 5.67 -10.86
CA GLN A 318 -3.90 6.67 -10.81
C GLN A 318 -4.02 7.64 -12.00
N LEU A 319 -4.31 7.12 -13.19
CA LEU A 319 -4.51 7.93 -14.38
C LEU A 319 -5.65 8.93 -14.20
N LYS A 320 -6.80 8.49 -13.74
CA LYS A 320 -7.93 9.38 -13.42
C LYS A 320 -7.56 10.43 -12.39
N TRP A 321 -6.72 10.08 -11.43
CA TRP A 321 -6.21 11.00 -10.43
C TRP A 321 -5.29 12.06 -11.07
N GLU A 322 -4.40 11.70 -11.96
CA GLU A 322 -3.47 12.64 -12.63
C GLU A 322 -4.17 13.55 -13.64
N LEU A 323 -5.15 13.03 -14.38
CA LEU A 323 -5.91 13.80 -15.36
C LEU A 323 -6.94 14.76 -14.74
N SER A 324 -7.41 14.47 -13.53
CA SER A 324 -8.51 15.20 -12.89
C SER A 324 -8.32 16.71 -12.74
N PRO A 325 -7.12 17.26 -12.43
CA PRO A 325 -6.93 18.70 -12.29
C PRO A 325 -6.69 19.41 -13.63
N LEU A 326 -6.57 18.68 -14.73
CA LEU A 326 -6.20 19.26 -16.01
C LEU A 326 -7.41 19.90 -16.72
N ILE A 327 -7.20 21.07 -17.28
CA ILE A 327 -8.18 21.74 -18.15
C ILE A 327 -7.91 21.23 -19.56
N VAL A 328 -8.92 20.63 -20.18
CA VAL A 328 -8.82 20.02 -21.51
C VAL A 328 -9.90 20.66 -22.39
N GLU A 329 -9.52 21.13 -23.57
CA GLU A 329 -10.40 21.89 -24.47
C GLU A 329 -11.02 21.02 -25.58
N SER A 330 -10.45 19.84 -25.86
CA SER A 330 -10.94 18.94 -26.90
C SER A 330 -10.73 17.46 -26.55
N ALA A 331 -11.49 16.58 -27.21
CA ALA A 331 -11.34 15.15 -27.11
C ALA A 331 -9.95 14.66 -27.59
N GLU A 332 -9.43 15.26 -28.64
CA GLU A 332 -8.12 14.93 -29.19
C GLU A 332 -6.99 15.24 -28.21
N GLU A 333 -7.05 16.42 -27.58
CA GLU A 333 -6.12 16.80 -26.51
C GLU A 333 -6.22 15.81 -25.34
N PHE A 334 -7.45 15.44 -24.94
CA PHE A 334 -7.66 14.47 -23.88
C PHE A 334 -7.09 13.09 -24.19
N ARG A 335 -7.28 12.57 -25.39
CA ARG A 335 -6.69 11.31 -25.85
C ARG A 335 -5.17 11.35 -25.79
N THR A 336 -4.56 12.44 -26.24
CA THR A 336 -3.09 12.63 -26.20
C THR A 336 -2.58 12.60 -24.76
N LEU A 337 -3.16 13.40 -23.88
CA LEU A 337 -2.78 13.45 -22.47
C LEU A 337 -2.99 12.09 -21.78
N LEU A 338 -4.11 11.42 -22.08
CA LEU A 338 -4.40 10.10 -21.52
C LEU A 338 -3.36 9.07 -21.97
N SER A 339 -2.99 9.08 -23.25
CA SER A 339 -1.96 8.19 -23.78
C SER A 339 -0.60 8.43 -23.13
N ASP A 340 -0.18 9.69 -23.02
CA ASP A 340 1.09 10.07 -22.39
C ASP A 340 1.15 9.63 -20.91
N VAL A 341 0.07 9.86 -20.16
CA VAL A 341 -0.02 9.46 -18.75
C VAL A 341 -0.06 7.94 -18.63
N PHE A 342 -0.84 7.25 -19.47
CA PHE A 342 -0.90 5.79 -19.47
C PHE A 342 0.47 5.17 -19.73
N GLU A 343 1.20 5.64 -20.74
CA GLU A 343 2.56 5.19 -21.03
C GLU A 343 3.50 5.43 -19.83
N GLN A 344 3.47 6.61 -19.22
CA GLN A 344 4.30 6.90 -18.05
C GLN A 344 4.01 5.99 -16.86
N LEU A 345 2.74 5.66 -16.62
CA LEU A 345 2.33 4.81 -15.51
C LEU A 345 2.69 3.35 -15.77
N THR A 346 2.45 2.84 -16.98
CA THR A 346 2.67 1.43 -17.34
C THR A 346 4.15 1.07 -17.49
N ASN A 347 5.04 2.03 -17.64
CA ASN A 347 6.48 1.83 -17.49
C ASN A 347 6.92 1.45 -16.06
N ARG A 348 5.99 1.41 -15.10
CA ARG A 348 6.25 1.06 -13.69
C ARG A 348 5.58 -0.26 -13.35
N VAL A 349 6.37 -1.26 -12.99
CA VAL A 349 5.85 -2.57 -12.52
C VAL A 349 5.23 -2.50 -11.12
N SER A 350 5.31 -1.32 -10.46
CA SER A 350 4.87 -1.16 -9.07
C SER A 350 3.38 -1.41 -8.84
N PHE A 351 2.54 -1.20 -9.85
CA PHE A 351 1.09 -1.45 -9.78
C PHE A 351 0.74 -2.94 -9.67
N ALA A 352 1.58 -3.81 -10.22
CA ALA A 352 1.40 -5.25 -10.18
C ALA A 352 2.33 -5.96 -9.17
N LYS A 353 3.10 -5.24 -8.37
CA LYS A 353 4.12 -5.83 -7.48
C LYS A 353 3.56 -6.94 -6.57
N ASN A 354 2.43 -6.70 -5.93
CA ASN A 354 1.81 -7.68 -5.04
C ASN A 354 1.25 -8.86 -5.83
N TRP A 355 0.64 -8.58 -6.98
CA TRP A 355 0.11 -9.58 -7.88
C TRP A 355 1.22 -10.51 -8.40
N VAL A 356 2.36 -9.97 -8.82
CA VAL A 356 3.52 -10.76 -9.23
C VAL A 356 4.05 -11.62 -8.09
N ALA A 357 4.08 -11.09 -6.87
CA ALA A 357 4.56 -11.85 -5.71
C ALA A 357 3.60 -12.99 -5.29
N GLU A 358 2.33 -12.87 -5.62
CA GLU A 358 1.27 -13.81 -5.26
C GLU A 358 1.07 -14.90 -6.33
N PHE A 359 1.07 -14.52 -7.60
CA PHE A 359 0.64 -15.38 -8.72
C PHE A 359 1.76 -15.77 -9.69
N LEU A 360 2.93 -15.11 -9.68
CA LEU A 360 4.00 -15.43 -10.63
C LEU A 360 5.26 -15.92 -9.93
N ASP A 361 5.63 -17.16 -10.20
CA ASP A 361 6.99 -17.62 -9.95
C ASP A 361 7.89 -17.11 -11.08
N LEU A 362 8.75 -16.12 -10.74
CA LEU A 362 9.66 -15.48 -11.72
C LEU A 362 10.61 -16.47 -12.41
N GLN A 363 10.75 -17.69 -11.91
CA GLN A 363 11.51 -18.75 -12.55
C GLN A 363 10.75 -19.40 -13.72
N LYS A 364 9.42 -19.27 -13.77
CA LYS A 364 8.57 -19.83 -14.84
C LYS A 364 8.46 -18.90 -16.07
N LEU A 365 8.99 -17.67 -15.99
CA LEU A 365 8.93 -16.67 -17.09
C LEU A 365 10.24 -16.54 -17.90
N SER A 366 11.25 -17.32 -17.57
CA SER A 366 12.57 -17.27 -18.21
C SER A 366 12.79 -18.31 -19.30
#